data_de8b8ab833881dc76b7ff6492dd494e6
#
_entry.id   de8b8ab833881dc76b7ff6492dd494e6
#
_cell.length_a   1.000
_cell.length_b   1.000
_cell.length_c   1.000
_cell.angle_alpha   90.00
_cell.angle_beta   90.00
_cell.angle_gamma   90.00
#
_symmetry.space_group_name_H-M   'P 1'
#
loop_
_entity.id
_entity.type
_entity.pdbx_description
1 polymer ?
#
loop_
_entity_poly.entity_id
_entity_poly.type
_entity_poly.pdbx_seq_one_letter_code
_entity_poly.pdbx_strand_id
1 'polypeptide(L)'
;MTDYLRVAGILLEVLLLFNLIIVAHELGHFLAARWRGLVVEKFGIWFGRPLWKKTIGGVEYSLGSIPAGGFVALPQLAPMESVEGESKHDRSALPPVSAMDKIIVALSGPAASMALALLCAVLVWAVGRPVSEAESTTVIGYVVPDGPAAKAGLLPGDRILEVNNHAVTKFSGMGNMRQSVSWNVVRSEEPLVPVKFERDGVIKTVEVEPTLPVREGWGRKKLRDIGIRPAQTPMVARVFPDSPAALAGLHPRDLIVAVDNQPLRSLASLSEYLDTHKAGEPVTLTVKRDQETLAVTVIPQVPEGDSKPRIGILWDDRGLTTLVHPNPWELVVGSVRTMLDTLSAVFSPRSDIKAEHLSGPVGIMRIYYLLFESPDGWRLALWFSVVLNVNLALLNLLPIPVLDGGHIVLAIIEAVRRRPVSARVLEKVQGAFAMLIIGYMLYITFFDVVDLPWRRAPEPSAPELKFSPDKTTPAPTVP
;
A
#
# COMPACT_ATOMS: atom_id res chain seq x y z
N MET A 1 7.42 -16.55 -23.23
CA MET A 1 6.13 -17.25 -23.03
C MET A 1 5.82 -17.46 -21.55
N THR A 2 6.79 -17.83 -20.73
CA THR A 2 6.67 -17.98 -19.26
C THR A 2 6.25 -16.68 -18.57
N ASP A 3 6.78 -15.53 -18.97
CA ASP A 3 6.47 -14.24 -18.33
C ASP A 3 5.03 -13.79 -18.57
N TYR A 4 4.50 -13.97 -19.77
CA TYR A 4 3.09 -13.64 -20.07
C TYR A 4 2.10 -14.52 -19.29
N LEU A 5 2.41 -15.81 -19.11
CA LEU A 5 1.58 -16.71 -18.30
C LEU A 5 1.62 -16.34 -16.82
N ARG A 6 2.78 -15.93 -16.30
CA ARG A 6 2.93 -15.44 -14.94
C ARG A 6 2.11 -14.17 -14.72
N VAL A 7 2.23 -13.18 -15.60
CA VAL A 7 1.45 -11.94 -15.55
C VAL A 7 -0.05 -12.23 -15.58
N ALA A 8 -0.50 -13.08 -16.51
CA ALA A 8 -1.91 -13.48 -16.60
C ALA A 8 -2.39 -14.20 -15.35
N GLY A 9 -1.56 -15.07 -14.74
CA GLY A 9 -1.84 -15.72 -13.48
C GLY A 9 -2.05 -14.72 -12.34
N ILE A 10 -1.12 -13.80 -12.16
CA ILE A 10 -1.21 -12.75 -11.13
C ILE A 10 -2.46 -11.87 -11.34
N LEU A 11 -2.78 -11.48 -12.57
CA LEU A 11 -3.98 -10.69 -12.85
C LEU A 11 -5.26 -11.46 -12.51
N LEU A 12 -5.29 -12.78 -12.76
CA LEU A 12 -6.41 -13.62 -12.37
C LEU A 12 -6.54 -13.71 -10.85
N GLU A 13 -5.43 -13.90 -10.11
CA GLU A 13 -5.42 -13.92 -8.64
C GLU A 13 -5.94 -12.60 -8.06
N VAL A 14 -5.48 -11.46 -8.58
CA VAL A 14 -5.96 -10.13 -8.19
C VAL A 14 -7.46 -9.98 -8.43
N LEU A 15 -7.93 -10.40 -9.61
CA LEU A 15 -9.34 -10.35 -9.96
C LEU A 15 -10.19 -11.23 -9.02
N LEU A 16 -9.76 -12.45 -8.74
CA LEU A 16 -10.46 -13.36 -7.86
C LEU A 16 -10.53 -12.84 -6.43
N LEU A 17 -9.41 -12.32 -5.92
CA LEU A 17 -9.36 -11.77 -4.56
C LEU A 17 -10.24 -10.52 -4.41
N PHE A 18 -10.20 -9.62 -5.39
CA PHE A 18 -11.03 -8.42 -5.40
C PHE A 18 -12.53 -8.77 -5.44
N ASN A 19 -12.89 -9.76 -6.26
CA ASN A 19 -14.27 -10.25 -6.31
C ASN A 19 -14.71 -10.94 -5.01
N LEU A 20 -13.82 -11.70 -4.36
CA LEU A 20 -14.14 -12.33 -3.08
C LEU A 20 -14.55 -11.30 -2.02
N ILE A 21 -13.82 -10.17 -1.96
CA ILE A 21 -14.10 -9.07 -1.03
C ILE A 21 -15.48 -8.47 -1.29
N ILE A 22 -15.81 -8.20 -2.56
CA ILE A 22 -17.12 -7.64 -2.95
C ILE A 22 -18.24 -8.64 -2.67
N VAL A 23 -18.07 -9.89 -3.08
CA VAL A 23 -19.09 -10.94 -2.87
C VAL A 23 -19.36 -11.16 -1.39
N ALA A 24 -18.34 -11.12 -0.53
CA ALA A 24 -18.53 -11.24 0.92
C ALA A 24 -19.36 -10.09 1.49
N HIS A 25 -19.14 -8.87 1.01
CA HIS A 25 -19.91 -7.69 1.38
C HIS A 25 -21.38 -7.84 0.97
N GLU A 26 -21.63 -8.13 -0.30
CA GLU A 26 -22.99 -8.32 -0.85
C GLU A 26 -23.72 -9.49 -0.20
N LEU A 27 -22.98 -10.58 0.14
CA LEU A 27 -23.53 -11.72 0.86
C LEU A 27 -24.04 -11.32 2.25
N GLY A 28 -23.40 -10.36 2.91
CA GLY A 28 -23.87 -9.80 4.18
C GLY A 28 -25.28 -9.21 4.02
N HIS A 29 -25.50 -8.33 3.05
CA HIS A 29 -26.81 -7.77 2.74
C HIS A 29 -27.84 -8.83 2.40
N PHE A 30 -27.47 -9.75 1.54
CA PHE A 30 -28.32 -10.84 1.10
C PHE A 30 -28.83 -11.71 2.28
N LEU A 31 -27.92 -12.15 3.15
CA LEU A 31 -28.27 -12.99 4.28
C LEU A 31 -29.16 -12.27 5.30
N ALA A 32 -28.84 -11.01 5.59
CA ALA A 32 -29.62 -10.20 6.51
C ALA A 32 -31.01 -9.86 5.95
N ALA A 33 -31.13 -9.53 4.66
CA ALA A 33 -32.40 -9.28 4.01
C ALA A 33 -33.31 -10.52 4.10
N ARG A 34 -32.78 -11.68 3.79
CA ARG A 34 -33.51 -12.97 3.93
C ARG A 34 -33.89 -13.27 5.36
N TRP A 35 -32.98 -13.05 6.31
CA TRP A 35 -33.26 -13.26 7.74
C TRP A 35 -34.37 -12.33 8.25
N ARG A 36 -34.41 -11.08 7.76
CA ARG A 36 -35.45 -10.09 8.14
C ARG A 36 -36.73 -10.20 7.33
N GLY A 37 -36.82 -11.15 6.38
CA GLY A 37 -38.02 -11.36 5.57
C GLY A 37 -38.23 -10.33 4.45
N LEU A 38 -37.18 -9.60 4.05
CA LEU A 38 -37.24 -8.73 2.89
C LEU A 38 -37.24 -9.55 1.59
N VAL A 39 -37.88 -8.98 0.56
CA VAL A 39 -37.84 -9.57 -0.77
C VAL A 39 -36.48 -9.30 -1.41
N VAL A 40 -35.81 -10.37 -1.82
CA VAL A 40 -34.57 -10.31 -2.58
C VAL A 40 -34.90 -10.71 -4.02
N GLU A 41 -34.78 -9.77 -4.97
CA GLU A 41 -35.03 -10.07 -6.38
C GLU A 41 -33.84 -10.66 -7.09
N LYS A 42 -32.66 -10.04 -6.90
CA LYS A 42 -31.43 -10.42 -7.60
C LYS A 42 -30.24 -10.43 -6.64
N PHE A 43 -29.33 -11.35 -6.90
CA PHE A 43 -27.97 -11.36 -6.36
C PHE A 43 -27.01 -11.40 -7.55
N GLY A 44 -26.42 -10.27 -7.86
CA GLY A 44 -25.55 -10.10 -9.02
C GLY A 44 -24.07 -10.00 -8.61
N ILE A 45 -23.23 -10.77 -9.26
CA ILE A 45 -21.79 -10.60 -9.26
C ILE A 45 -21.44 -9.98 -10.60
N TRP A 46 -20.68 -8.88 -10.59
CA TRP A 46 -20.36 -8.05 -11.75
C TRP A 46 -21.55 -7.30 -12.33
N PHE A 47 -21.25 -6.21 -13.01
CA PHE A 47 -22.23 -5.39 -13.72
C PHE A 47 -22.33 -5.76 -15.21
N GLY A 48 -23.25 -5.12 -15.92
CA GLY A 48 -23.43 -5.24 -17.36
C GLY A 48 -24.35 -6.38 -17.78
N ARG A 49 -24.22 -6.81 -19.05
CA ARG A 49 -25.07 -7.89 -19.58
C ARG A 49 -24.77 -9.21 -18.91
N PRO A 50 -25.79 -9.98 -18.44
CA PRO A 50 -25.53 -11.25 -17.77
C PRO A 50 -24.92 -12.25 -18.74
N LEU A 51 -23.73 -12.78 -18.37
CA LEU A 51 -23.09 -13.91 -19.02
C LEU A 51 -23.75 -15.23 -18.62
N TRP A 52 -24.25 -15.26 -17.39
CA TRP A 52 -24.98 -16.37 -16.83
C TRP A 52 -26.04 -15.86 -15.85
N LYS A 53 -27.21 -16.49 -15.86
CA LYS A 53 -28.28 -16.24 -14.89
C LYS A 53 -29.07 -17.51 -14.58
N LYS A 54 -29.53 -17.63 -13.34
CA LYS A 54 -30.38 -18.71 -12.88
C LYS A 54 -31.26 -18.24 -11.73
N THR A 55 -32.55 -18.60 -11.77
CA THR A 55 -33.46 -18.29 -10.65
C THR A 55 -33.57 -19.49 -9.74
N ILE A 56 -33.31 -19.31 -8.44
CA ILE A 56 -33.37 -20.34 -7.40
C ILE A 56 -34.13 -19.74 -6.21
N GLY A 57 -35.20 -20.39 -5.79
CA GLY A 57 -36.00 -19.95 -4.63
C GLY A 57 -36.57 -18.54 -4.75
N GLY A 58 -36.93 -18.08 -5.97
CA GLY A 58 -37.44 -16.75 -6.25
C GLY A 58 -36.37 -15.66 -6.45
N VAL A 59 -35.10 -15.94 -6.19
CA VAL A 59 -33.98 -15.01 -6.38
C VAL A 59 -33.27 -15.29 -7.71
N GLU A 60 -33.05 -14.26 -8.52
CA GLU A 60 -32.26 -14.36 -9.74
C GLU A 60 -30.77 -14.16 -9.40
N TYR A 61 -29.98 -15.21 -9.55
CA TYR A 61 -28.49 -15.16 -9.45
C TYR A 61 -27.92 -14.86 -10.82
N SER A 62 -27.03 -13.89 -10.91
CA SER A 62 -26.43 -13.50 -12.19
C SER A 62 -24.94 -13.22 -12.10
N LEU A 63 -24.22 -13.51 -13.19
CA LEU A 63 -22.85 -13.09 -13.42
C LEU A 63 -22.84 -12.12 -14.61
N GLY A 64 -22.41 -10.89 -14.37
CA GLY A 64 -22.34 -9.84 -15.40
C GLY A 64 -21.12 -9.97 -16.31
N SER A 65 -21.02 -9.09 -17.30
CA SER A 65 -19.89 -9.06 -18.27
C SER A 65 -18.77 -8.12 -17.89
N ILE A 66 -18.98 -7.23 -16.92
CA ILE A 66 -17.98 -6.27 -16.44
C ILE A 66 -17.48 -6.73 -15.08
N PRO A 67 -16.22 -7.22 -14.97
CA PRO A 67 -15.70 -7.83 -13.74
C PRO A 67 -15.39 -6.80 -12.65
N ALA A 68 -16.39 -6.01 -12.30
CA ALA A 68 -16.33 -5.00 -11.26
C ALA A 68 -17.64 -4.96 -10.50
N GLY A 69 -17.57 -4.90 -9.18
CA GLY A 69 -18.73 -4.73 -8.32
C GLY A 69 -19.58 -5.98 -8.12
N GLY A 70 -20.64 -5.80 -7.37
CA GLY A 70 -21.74 -6.71 -7.11
C GLY A 70 -22.95 -5.92 -6.65
N PHE A 71 -24.08 -6.54 -6.54
CA PHE A 71 -25.30 -5.92 -6.02
C PHE A 71 -26.32 -6.92 -5.52
N VAL A 72 -27.10 -6.49 -4.55
CA VAL A 72 -28.29 -7.20 -4.08
C VAL A 72 -29.50 -6.32 -4.32
N ALA A 73 -30.40 -6.70 -5.25
CA ALA A 73 -31.59 -5.91 -5.54
C ALA A 73 -32.65 -6.16 -4.44
N LEU A 74 -32.91 -5.13 -3.66
CA LEU A 74 -33.82 -5.09 -2.53
C LEU A 74 -34.90 -4.03 -2.77
N PRO A 75 -36.05 -4.37 -3.41
CA PRO A 75 -37.08 -3.35 -3.81
C PRO A 75 -37.68 -2.58 -2.65
N GLN A 76 -37.62 -3.11 -1.42
CA GLN A 76 -38.12 -2.46 -0.21
C GLN A 76 -37.12 -1.48 0.45
N LEU A 77 -35.84 -1.57 0.11
CA LEU A 77 -34.84 -0.54 0.38
C LEU A 77 -34.87 0.47 -0.79
N ALA A 78 -34.21 1.60 -0.66
CA ALA A 78 -34.20 2.59 -1.74
C ALA A 78 -33.39 2.08 -2.94
N PRO A 79 -34.00 1.48 -3.99
CA PRO A 79 -33.26 0.89 -5.07
C PRO A 79 -32.69 1.95 -6.01
N MET A 80 -31.50 1.69 -6.49
CA MET A 80 -30.90 2.40 -7.60
C MET A 80 -31.26 1.67 -8.91
N GLU A 81 -32.50 1.86 -9.39
CA GLU A 81 -32.99 1.21 -10.63
C GLU A 81 -32.04 1.41 -11.83
N SER A 82 -31.35 2.53 -11.86
CA SER A 82 -30.34 2.81 -12.89
C SER A 82 -29.15 1.86 -12.87
N VAL A 83 -28.85 1.22 -11.72
CA VAL A 83 -27.70 0.31 -11.52
C VAL A 83 -28.17 -1.14 -11.38
N GLU A 84 -29.25 -1.37 -10.65
CA GLU A 84 -29.78 -2.71 -10.31
C GLU A 84 -30.77 -3.21 -11.37
N GLY A 85 -31.27 -2.32 -12.25
CA GLY A 85 -32.33 -2.57 -13.22
C GLY A 85 -33.73 -2.40 -12.63
N GLU A 86 -34.75 -2.30 -13.50
CA GLU A 86 -36.14 -2.17 -13.08
C GLU A 86 -36.60 -3.32 -12.18
N SER A 87 -37.26 -2.99 -11.07
CA SER A 87 -37.88 -3.95 -10.17
C SER A 87 -39.06 -4.65 -10.87
N LYS A 88 -39.18 -5.96 -10.67
CA LYS A 88 -40.29 -6.78 -11.17
C LYS A 88 -41.54 -6.64 -10.30
N HIS A 89 -41.41 -6.12 -9.07
CA HIS A 89 -42.48 -6.00 -8.10
C HIS A 89 -42.94 -4.57 -7.98
N ASP A 90 -44.28 -4.36 -7.95
CA ASP A 90 -44.83 -3.09 -7.55
C ASP A 90 -44.55 -2.87 -6.05
N ARG A 91 -43.76 -1.85 -5.75
CA ARG A 91 -43.34 -1.52 -4.36
C ARG A 91 -44.52 -1.25 -3.45
N SER A 92 -45.61 -0.74 -4.01
CA SER A 92 -46.85 -0.45 -3.25
C SER A 92 -47.54 -1.72 -2.76
N ALA A 93 -47.26 -2.87 -3.41
CA ALA A 93 -47.81 -4.18 -3.06
C ALA A 93 -46.94 -4.97 -2.08
N LEU A 94 -45.70 -4.49 -1.81
CA LEU A 94 -44.76 -5.19 -0.90
C LEU A 94 -45.07 -4.85 0.58
N PRO A 95 -44.86 -5.81 1.50
CA PRO A 95 -45.02 -5.56 2.94
C PRO A 95 -44.15 -4.39 3.42
N PRO A 96 -44.66 -3.55 4.32
CA PRO A 96 -43.86 -2.45 4.87
C PRO A 96 -42.71 -3.00 5.70
N VAL A 97 -41.52 -2.42 5.52
CA VAL A 97 -40.30 -2.78 6.26
C VAL A 97 -40.05 -1.76 7.35
N SER A 98 -39.73 -2.23 8.56
CA SER A 98 -39.41 -1.33 9.67
C SER A 98 -38.08 -0.60 9.42
N ALA A 99 -37.91 0.59 10.02
CA ALA A 99 -36.65 1.32 9.96
C ALA A 99 -35.49 0.51 10.54
N MET A 100 -35.77 -0.30 11.58
CA MET A 100 -34.75 -1.17 12.18
C MET A 100 -34.29 -2.26 11.22
N ASP A 101 -35.21 -2.85 10.44
CA ASP A 101 -34.84 -3.88 9.44
C ASP A 101 -34.00 -3.27 8.32
N LYS A 102 -34.31 -2.05 7.87
CA LYS A 102 -33.50 -1.31 6.90
C LYS A 102 -32.07 -1.06 7.44
N ILE A 103 -31.95 -0.65 8.71
CA ILE A 103 -30.65 -0.42 9.35
C ILE A 103 -29.86 -1.72 9.48
N ILE A 104 -30.49 -2.83 9.92
CA ILE A 104 -29.82 -4.14 10.06
C ILE A 104 -29.30 -4.60 8.71
N VAL A 105 -30.09 -4.51 7.65
CA VAL A 105 -29.67 -4.91 6.32
C VAL A 105 -28.55 -4.03 5.80
N ALA A 106 -28.63 -2.70 5.96
CA ALA A 106 -27.59 -1.79 5.53
C ALA A 106 -26.28 -1.98 6.31
N LEU A 107 -26.32 -2.30 7.61
CA LEU A 107 -25.12 -2.60 8.42
C LEU A 107 -24.49 -3.94 8.07
N SER A 108 -25.23 -4.89 7.51
CA SER A 108 -24.76 -6.27 7.34
C SER A 108 -23.67 -6.43 6.30
N GLY A 109 -23.64 -5.60 5.23
CA GLY A 109 -22.54 -5.57 4.27
C GLY A 109 -21.20 -5.15 4.93
N PRO A 110 -21.14 -3.95 5.55
CA PRO A 110 -19.98 -3.55 6.34
C PRO A 110 -19.57 -4.56 7.42
N ALA A 111 -20.55 -5.17 8.12
CA ALA A 111 -20.28 -6.19 9.13
C ALA A 111 -19.64 -7.45 8.51
N ALA A 112 -20.09 -7.89 7.35
CA ALA A 112 -19.51 -9.03 6.63
C ALA A 112 -18.09 -8.73 6.15
N SER A 113 -17.84 -7.51 5.64
CA SER A 113 -16.47 -7.05 5.30
C SER A 113 -15.57 -7.03 6.53
N MET A 114 -16.06 -6.57 7.68
CA MET A 114 -15.29 -6.58 8.92
C MET A 114 -15.02 -8.00 9.43
N ALA A 115 -15.99 -8.91 9.29
CA ALA A 115 -15.82 -10.33 9.61
C ALA A 115 -14.76 -11.00 8.71
N LEU A 116 -14.79 -10.69 7.40
CA LEU A 116 -13.75 -11.15 6.47
C LEU A 116 -12.37 -10.56 6.81
N ALA A 117 -12.30 -9.27 7.20
CA ALA A 117 -11.06 -8.66 7.67
C ALA A 117 -10.49 -9.40 8.88
N LEU A 118 -11.34 -9.73 9.86
CA LEU A 118 -10.93 -10.49 11.04
C LEU A 118 -10.48 -11.91 10.69
N LEU A 119 -11.19 -12.59 9.80
CA LEU A 119 -10.80 -13.91 9.29
C LEU A 119 -9.41 -13.85 8.62
N CYS A 120 -9.21 -12.89 7.71
CA CYS A 120 -7.90 -12.67 7.09
C CYS A 120 -6.82 -12.35 8.13
N ALA A 121 -7.12 -11.54 9.16
CA ALA A 121 -6.18 -11.22 10.22
C ALA A 121 -5.78 -12.45 11.05
N VAL A 122 -6.73 -13.36 11.34
CA VAL A 122 -6.46 -14.65 12.02
C VAL A 122 -5.57 -15.52 11.12
N LEU A 123 -5.85 -15.58 9.82
CA LEU A 123 -5.00 -16.32 8.87
C LEU A 123 -3.59 -15.72 8.81
N VAL A 124 -3.44 -14.38 8.77
CA VAL A 124 -2.13 -13.70 8.82
C VAL A 124 -1.40 -14.04 10.11
N TRP A 125 -2.09 -14.07 11.25
CA TRP A 125 -1.49 -14.50 12.51
C TRP A 125 -1.01 -15.95 12.46
N ALA A 126 -1.76 -16.85 11.84
CA ALA A 126 -1.39 -18.27 11.74
C ALA A 126 -0.19 -18.50 10.81
N VAL A 127 -0.18 -17.85 9.62
CA VAL A 127 0.85 -18.11 8.59
C VAL A 127 2.02 -17.13 8.66
N GLY A 128 1.88 -16.02 9.39
CA GLY A 128 2.84 -14.92 9.43
C GLY A 128 2.81 -14.04 8.19
N ARG A 129 3.40 -12.86 8.30
CA ARG A 129 3.69 -11.98 7.16
C ARG A 129 5.14 -11.52 7.18
N PRO A 130 5.78 -11.35 6.02
CA PRO A 130 7.09 -10.73 5.96
C PRO A 130 6.99 -9.23 6.29
N VAL A 131 7.92 -8.73 7.08
CA VAL A 131 8.14 -7.30 7.35
C VAL A 131 9.55 -6.93 6.94
N SER A 132 9.71 -5.77 6.33
CA SER A 132 11.01 -5.21 5.98
C SER A 132 11.71 -4.60 7.20
N GLU A 133 13.01 -4.35 7.08
CA GLU A 133 13.76 -3.62 8.10
C GLU A 133 13.13 -2.25 8.40
N ALA A 134 12.63 -1.55 7.38
CA ALA A 134 11.94 -0.27 7.55
C ALA A 134 10.67 -0.34 8.42
N GLU A 135 10.03 -1.52 8.50
CA GLU A 135 8.88 -1.76 9.38
C GLU A 135 9.27 -2.18 10.81
N SER A 136 10.55 -2.48 11.06
CA SER A 136 11.05 -2.98 12.35
C SER A 136 12.08 -2.07 13.02
N THR A 137 12.53 -1.01 12.34
CA THR A 137 13.51 -0.05 12.88
C THR A 137 12.95 1.38 12.93
N THR A 138 13.51 2.20 13.82
CA THR A 138 13.39 3.66 13.81
C THR A 138 14.74 4.34 13.64
N VAL A 139 15.80 3.57 13.37
CA VAL A 139 17.16 4.08 13.19
C VAL A 139 17.30 4.71 11.80
N ILE A 140 17.89 5.89 11.74
CA ILE A 140 18.24 6.57 10.50
C ILE A 140 19.42 5.82 9.86
N GLY A 141 19.24 5.35 8.63
CA GLY A 141 20.31 4.75 7.83
C GLY A 141 21.03 5.78 6.96
N TYR A 142 20.25 6.75 6.46
CA TYR A 142 20.76 7.77 5.54
C TYR A 142 20.09 9.11 5.76
N VAL A 143 20.87 10.18 5.64
CA VAL A 143 20.42 11.56 5.68
C VAL A 143 20.84 12.22 4.38
N VAL A 144 19.89 12.82 3.66
CA VAL A 144 20.17 13.54 2.39
C VAL A 144 21.11 14.72 2.68
N PRO A 145 22.28 14.80 2.02
CA PRO A 145 23.20 15.92 2.19
C PRO A 145 22.51 17.27 1.91
N ASP A 146 22.80 18.27 2.72
CA ASP A 146 22.19 19.60 2.64
C ASP A 146 20.66 19.64 2.73
N GLY A 147 20.04 18.49 3.02
CA GLY A 147 18.59 18.37 3.21
C GLY A 147 18.11 18.90 4.56
N PRO A 148 16.78 18.92 4.78
CA PRO A 148 16.17 19.41 6.04
C PRO A 148 16.74 18.78 7.30
N ALA A 149 16.82 17.44 7.32
CA ALA A 149 17.34 16.70 8.48
C ALA A 149 18.83 16.96 8.73
N ALA A 150 19.64 17.06 7.67
CA ALA A 150 21.06 17.40 7.79
C ALA A 150 21.24 18.79 8.42
N LYS A 151 20.48 19.78 7.94
CA LYS A 151 20.50 21.15 8.49
C LYS A 151 20.07 21.22 9.95
N ALA A 152 19.13 20.36 10.35
CA ALA A 152 18.70 20.22 11.74
C ALA A 152 19.67 19.42 12.61
N GLY A 153 20.74 18.84 12.04
CA GLY A 153 21.78 18.12 12.77
C GLY A 153 21.45 16.65 13.05
N LEU A 154 20.49 16.04 12.34
CA LEU A 154 20.25 14.60 12.36
C LEU A 154 21.34 13.87 11.59
N LEU A 155 21.74 12.69 12.07
CA LEU A 155 22.83 11.90 11.50
C LEU A 155 22.39 10.43 11.29
N PRO A 156 23.02 9.70 10.36
CA PRO A 156 22.89 8.25 10.28
C PRO A 156 23.29 7.58 11.63
N GLY A 157 22.45 6.67 12.11
CA GLY A 157 22.60 6.02 13.40
C GLY A 157 21.71 6.58 14.51
N ASP A 158 21.12 7.76 14.36
CA ASP A 158 20.15 8.29 15.30
C ASP A 158 18.93 7.39 15.36
N ARG A 159 18.45 7.06 16.57
CA ARG A 159 17.21 6.34 16.80
C ARG A 159 16.09 7.31 17.05
N ILE A 160 15.12 7.39 16.15
CA ILE A 160 13.95 8.26 16.33
C ILE A 160 13.02 7.65 17.38
N LEU A 161 12.60 8.44 18.36
CA LEU A 161 11.69 8.08 19.43
C LEU A 161 10.30 8.67 19.22
N GLU A 162 10.22 9.93 18.78
CA GLU A 162 8.97 10.63 18.53
C GLU A 162 9.11 11.53 17.30
N VAL A 163 8.02 11.68 16.53
CA VAL A 163 7.88 12.64 15.44
C VAL A 163 6.57 13.37 15.61
N ASN A 164 6.59 14.71 15.59
CA ASN A 164 5.42 15.54 15.79
C ASN A 164 4.64 15.16 17.08
N ASN A 165 5.40 14.96 18.18
CA ASN A 165 4.89 14.55 19.50
C ASN A 165 4.18 13.17 19.52
N HIS A 166 4.40 12.32 18.53
CA HIS A 166 3.86 10.97 18.47
C HIS A 166 5.01 9.96 18.55
N ALA A 167 4.91 9.04 19.51
CA ALA A 167 5.87 7.94 19.66
C ALA A 167 5.86 7.04 18.42
N VAL A 168 7.06 6.67 17.96
CA VAL A 168 7.23 5.83 16.78
C VAL A 168 7.95 4.54 17.13
N THR A 169 7.60 3.46 16.43
CA THR A 169 8.20 2.12 16.60
C THR A 169 8.73 1.55 15.31
N LYS A 170 8.46 2.21 14.20
CA LYS A 170 8.90 1.83 12.85
C LYS A 170 9.14 3.06 11.99
N PHE A 171 9.94 2.88 10.94
CA PHE A 171 10.25 3.96 10.02
C PHE A 171 9.11 4.19 9.01
N SER A 172 8.64 3.13 8.38
CA SER A 172 7.58 3.18 7.36
C SER A 172 6.76 1.89 7.36
N GLY A 173 5.77 1.81 6.48
CA GLY A 173 4.91 0.64 6.29
C GLY A 173 3.43 0.93 6.51
N MET A 174 2.56 0.24 5.77
CA MET A 174 1.11 0.50 5.72
C MET A 174 0.33 0.05 6.97
N GLY A 175 0.84 -0.91 7.75
CA GLY A 175 0.14 -1.36 8.98
C GLY A 175 0.38 -0.41 10.14
N ASN A 176 -0.66 0.00 10.86
CA ASN A 176 -0.61 0.94 11.98
C ASN A 176 0.31 2.15 11.73
N MET A 177 -0.06 2.95 10.74
CA MET A 177 0.76 4.07 10.25
C MET A 177 1.06 5.13 11.33
N ARG A 178 0.22 5.25 12.37
CA ARG A 178 0.45 6.18 13.49
C ARG A 178 1.83 6.03 14.14
N GLN A 179 2.35 4.81 14.19
CA GLN A 179 3.64 4.50 14.79
C GLN A 179 4.82 4.65 13.81
N SER A 180 4.59 5.20 12.63
CA SER A 180 5.57 5.35 11.58
C SER A 180 6.18 6.75 11.57
N VAL A 181 7.51 6.81 11.47
CA VAL A 181 8.27 8.06 11.26
C VAL A 181 7.75 8.79 10.03
N SER A 182 7.72 8.11 8.87
CA SER A 182 7.32 8.71 7.60
C SER A 182 5.89 9.26 7.64
N TRP A 183 4.95 8.53 8.24
CA TRP A 183 3.56 8.99 8.33
C TRP A 183 3.42 10.22 9.22
N ASN A 184 4.11 10.27 10.36
CA ASN A 184 4.04 11.43 11.25
C ASN A 184 4.70 12.68 10.66
N VAL A 185 5.68 12.53 9.76
CA VAL A 185 6.21 13.63 8.94
C VAL A 185 5.15 14.09 7.94
N VAL A 186 4.59 13.17 7.16
CA VAL A 186 3.64 13.47 6.07
C VAL A 186 2.36 14.13 6.58
N ARG A 187 1.83 13.67 7.73
CA ARG A 187 0.60 14.20 8.31
C ARG A 187 0.78 15.47 9.14
N SER A 188 2.05 15.88 9.40
CA SER A 188 2.31 17.11 10.13
C SER A 188 1.73 18.31 9.37
N GLU A 189 1.04 19.20 10.07
CA GLU A 189 0.43 20.41 9.51
C GLU A 189 1.25 21.66 9.82
N GLU A 190 2.17 21.56 10.78
CA GLU A 190 3.03 22.66 11.21
C GLU A 190 4.22 22.87 10.26
N PRO A 191 4.74 24.12 10.18
CA PRO A 191 5.90 24.40 9.34
C PRO A 191 7.19 23.73 9.83
N LEU A 192 7.31 23.48 11.14
CA LEU A 192 8.43 22.78 11.76
C LEU A 192 7.93 21.46 12.34
N VAL A 193 8.66 20.40 12.11
CA VAL A 193 8.37 19.06 12.63
C VAL A 193 9.33 18.75 13.76
N PRO A 194 8.87 18.69 15.03
CA PRO A 194 9.72 18.28 16.14
C PRO A 194 10.04 16.79 16.02
N VAL A 195 11.33 16.46 16.05
CA VAL A 195 11.87 15.10 16.00
C VAL A 195 12.68 14.85 17.27
N LYS A 196 12.24 13.92 18.10
CA LYS A 196 12.94 13.47 19.28
C LYS A 196 13.70 12.18 18.95
N PHE A 197 14.96 12.13 19.25
CA PHE A 197 15.85 11.02 18.92
C PHE A 197 16.87 10.75 20.02
N GLU A 198 17.43 9.57 19.99
CA GLU A 198 18.52 9.13 20.86
C GLU A 198 19.80 8.98 20.02
N ARG A 199 20.91 9.57 20.48
CA ARG A 199 22.26 9.45 19.94
C ARG A 199 23.21 9.20 21.09
N ASP A 200 23.95 8.09 21.05
CA ASP A 200 24.94 7.69 22.05
C ASP A 200 24.36 7.68 23.49
N GLY A 201 23.11 7.22 23.64
CA GLY A 201 22.41 7.20 24.92
C GLY A 201 21.83 8.54 25.38
N VAL A 202 22.04 9.64 24.63
CA VAL A 202 21.54 10.97 24.94
C VAL A 202 20.29 11.27 24.12
N ILE A 203 19.19 11.63 24.77
CA ILE A 203 17.95 12.04 24.12
C ILE A 203 18.02 13.52 23.77
N LYS A 204 17.73 13.84 22.52
CA LYS A 204 17.70 15.20 21.96
C LYS A 204 16.39 15.44 21.21
N THR A 205 16.00 16.69 21.05
CA THR A 205 14.90 17.11 20.20
C THR A 205 15.38 18.22 19.28
N VAL A 206 15.04 18.12 17.99
CA VAL A 206 15.30 19.13 16.99
C VAL A 206 14.04 19.46 16.23
N GLU A 207 13.95 20.65 15.71
CA GLU A 207 12.88 21.08 14.80
C GLU A 207 13.39 21.01 13.36
N VAL A 208 12.68 20.30 12.52
CA VAL A 208 13.05 20.09 11.12
C VAL A 208 12.02 20.77 10.23
N GLU A 209 12.46 21.66 9.35
CA GLU A 209 11.63 22.27 8.32
C GLU A 209 11.52 21.30 7.12
N PRO A 210 10.35 20.65 6.88
CA PRO A 210 10.23 19.68 5.81
C PRO A 210 10.26 20.35 4.44
N THR A 211 10.84 19.68 3.46
CA THR A 211 10.71 20.09 2.06
C THR A 211 9.27 19.86 1.61
N LEU A 212 8.65 20.90 1.06
CA LEU A 212 7.36 20.82 0.37
C LEU A 212 7.63 20.63 -1.12
N PRO A 213 7.55 19.42 -1.65
CA PRO A 213 7.89 19.18 -3.05
C PRO A 213 6.89 19.88 -3.97
N VAL A 214 7.41 20.50 -5.02
CA VAL A 214 6.61 21.08 -6.09
C VAL A 214 6.00 19.95 -6.94
N ARG A 215 4.78 20.15 -7.46
CA ARG A 215 4.16 19.20 -8.40
C ARG A 215 4.98 19.19 -9.70
N GLU A 216 5.44 18.00 -10.09
CA GLU A 216 6.12 17.80 -11.36
C GLU A 216 5.12 17.27 -12.40
N GLY A 217 4.81 18.06 -13.41
CA GLY A 217 3.90 17.66 -14.49
C GLY A 217 2.47 17.34 -14.01
N TRP A 218 1.89 16.27 -14.56
CA TRP A 218 0.50 15.83 -14.31
C TRP A 218 0.37 14.80 -13.18
N GLY A 219 1.48 14.42 -12.52
CA GLY A 219 1.50 13.46 -11.42
C GLY A 219 0.85 13.98 -10.13
N ARG A 220 0.72 13.10 -9.15
CA ARG A 220 0.31 13.50 -7.80
C ARG A 220 1.30 14.50 -7.20
N LYS A 221 0.78 15.45 -6.42
CA LYS A 221 1.66 16.30 -5.62
C LYS A 221 2.47 15.40 -4.68
N LYS A 222 3.80 15.55 -4.65
CA LYS A 222 4.62 14.81 -3.69
C LYS A 222 4.22 15.22 -2.26
N LEU A 223 4.43 14.35 -1.30
CA LEU A 223 4.21 14.63 0.12
C LEU A 223 5.47 15.22 0.74
N ARG A 224 5.33 15.90 1.89
CA ARG A 224 6.48 16.47 2.58
C ARG A 224 7.48 15.41 3.02
N ASP A 225 8.77 15.73 2.94
CA ASP A 225 9.89 14.86 3.32
C ASP A 225 10.92 15.68 4.12
N ILE A 226 11.55 15.06 5.08
CA ILE A 226 12.64 15.67 5.85
C ILE A 226 14.02 15.16 5.41
N GLY A 227 14.08 14.31 4.39
CA GLY A 227 15.35 13.84 3.81
C GLY A 227 16.07 12.77 4.64
N ILE A 228 15.32 11.88 5.30
CA ILE A 228 15.88 10.71 6.00
C ILE A 228 15.37 9.41 5.40
N ARG A 229 16.19 8.36 5.51
CA ARG A 229 15.81 7.00 5.09
C ARG A 229 16.11 6.01 6.22
N PRO A 230 15.36 4.89 6.32
CA PRO A 230 15.57 3.88 7.35
C PRO A 230 16.94 3.23 7.25
N ALA A 231 17.45 2.74 8.37
CA ALA A 231 18.55 1.80 8.35
C ALA A 231 18.10 0.51 7.63
N GLN A 232 18.93 0.08 6.69
CA GLN A 232 18.71 -1.12 5.89
C GLN A 232 20.06 -1.79 5.64
N THR A 233 20.08 -3.09 5.81
CA THR A 233 21.30 -3.88 5.55
C THR A 233 21.51 -4.03 4.04
N PRO A 234 22.62 -3.52 3.48
CA PRO A 234 22.89 -3.63 2.05
C PRO A 234 23.09 -5.10 1.63
N MET A 235 22.15 -5.62 0.84
CA MET A 235 22.21 -6.96 0.27
C MET A 235 22.47 -6.91 -1.22
N VAL A 236 23.40 -7.73 -1.70
CA VAL A 236 23.73 -7.83 -3.13
C VAL A 236 22.65 -8.64 -3.85
N ALA A 237 21.94 -8.04 -4.80
CA ALA A 237 21.00 -8.74 -5.68
C ALA A 237 21.71 -9.43 -6.84
N ARG A 238 22.68 -8.72 -7.47
CA ARG A 238 23.43 -9.22 -8.61
C ARG A 238 24.85 -8.66 -8.61
N VAL A 239 25.78 -9.47 -9.05
CA VAL A 239 27.16 -9.07 -9.35
C VAL A 239 27.30 -9.05 -10.87
N PHE A 240 27.84 -7.95 -11.43
CA PHE A 240 28.05 -7.85 -12.87
C PHE A 240 29.29 -8.70 -13.27
N PRO A 241 29.21 -9.41 -14.42
CA PRO A 241 30.35 -10.14 -14.94
C PRO A 241 31.55 -9.20 -15.17
N ASP A 242 32.75 -9.72 -14.99
CA ASP A 242 34.04 -9.01 -15.19
C ASP A 242 34.19 -7.74 -14.36
N SER A 243 33.34 -7.55 -13.34
CA SER A 243 33.40 -6.41 -12.43
C SER A 243 34.41 -6.62 -11.29
N PRO A 244 34.86 -5.53 -10.64
CA PRO A 244 35.69 -5.61 -9.44
C PRO A 244 35.10 -6.52 -8.35
N ALA A 245 33.76 -6.49 -8.18
CA ALA A 245 33.07 -7.34 -7.23
C ALA A 245 33.12 -8.83 -7.61
N ALA A 246 32.98 -9.15 -8.91
CA ALA A 246 33.09 -10.52 -9.41
C ALA A 246 34.52 -11.06 -9.22
N LEU A 247 35.54 -10.26 -9.53
CA LEU A 247 36.95 -10.61 -9.37
C LEU A 247 37.33 -10.81 -7.90
N ALA A 248 36.67 -10.05 -6.99
CA ALA A 248 36.85 -10.17 -5.55
C ALA A 248 36.03 -11.32 -4.93
N GLY A 249 35.22 -12.05 -5.69
CA GLY A 249 34.46 -13.19 -5.19
C GLY A 249 33.22 -12.81 -4.40
N LEU A 250 32.61 -11.64 -4.67
CA LEU A 250 31.28 -11.30 -4.16
C LEU A 250 30.20 -12.12 -4.88
N HIS A 251 29.17 -12.52 -4.15
CA HIS A 251 28.05 -13.31 -4.65
C HIS A 251 26.70 -12.62 -4.42
N PRO A 252 25.68 -12.95 -5.19
CA PRO A 252 24.31 -12.60 -4.85
C PRO A 252 23.95 -13.09 -3.43
N ARG A 253 23.17 -12.28 -2.69
CA ARG A 253 22.78 -12.46 -1.29
C ARG A 253 23.88 -12.18 -0.25
N ASP A 254 25.06 -11.77 -0.64
CA ASP A 254 26.03 -11.23 0.31
C ASP A 254 25.49 -9.97 0.99
N LEU A 255 25.66 -9.88 2.31
CA LEU A 255 25.32 -8.68 3.07
C LEU A 255 26.59 -7.88 3.33
N ILE A 256 26.69 -6.67 2.79
CA ILE A 256 27.86 -5.81 3.00
C ILE A 256 27.57 -4.92 4.22
N VAL A 257 28.19 -5.25 5.35
CA VAL A 257 27.90 -4.61 6.64
C VAL A 257 28.85 -3.47 7.00
N ALA A 258 30.05 -3.43 6.40
CA ALA A 258 31.00 -2.34 6.60
C ALA A 258 31.93 -2.19 5.39
N VAL A 259 32.49 -1.00 5.22
CA VAL A 259 33.59 -0.66 4.30
C VAL A 259 34.71 -0.01 5.10
N ASP A 260 35.96 -0.54 5.00
CA ASP A 260 37.11 -0.09 5.75
C ASP A 260 36.82 0.16 7.25
N ASN A 261 36.14 -0.80 7.89
CA ASN A 261 35.64 -0.78 9.26
C ASN A 261 34.53 0.29 9.55
N GLN A 262 34.07 1.05 8.56
CA GLN A 262 32.93 1.97 8.72
C GLN A 262 31.63 1.21 8.47
N PRO A 263 30.68 1.15 9.43
CA PRO A 263 29.44 0.41 9.28
C PRO A 263 28.57 1.01 8.19
N LEU A 264 28.10 0.19 7.26
CA LEU A 264 27.11 0.58 6.26
C LEU A 264 25.71 0.40 6.84
N ARG A 265 24.90 1.46 6.79
CA ARG A 265 23.54 1.49 7.34
C ARG A 265 22.47 1.72 6.25
N SER A 266 22.91 1.88 4.99
CA SER A 266 21.99 2.06 3.85
C SER A 266 22.67 1.64 2.55
N LEU A 267 21.85 1.40 1.52
CA LEU A 267 22.31 1.10 0.16
C LEU A 267 23.14 2.27 -0.43
N ALA A 268 22.81 3.52 -0.05
CA ALA A 268 23.51 4.70 -0.53
C ALA A 268 24.89 4.87 0.07
N SER A 269 25.13 4.37 1.30
CA SER A 269 26.36 4.62 2.07
C SER A 269 27.61 4.13 1.35
N LEU A 270 27.56 2.96 0.68
CA LEU A 270 28.71 2.47 -0.07
C LEU A 270 29.00 3.30 -1.32
N SER A 271 27.95 3.72 -2.04
CA SER A 271 28.12 4.56 -3.24
C SER A 271 28.74 5.92 -2.88
N GLU A 272 28.29 6.53 -1.79
CA GLU A 272 28.86 7.79 -1.30
C GLU A 272 30.31 7.63 -0.86
N TYR A 273 30.61 6.54 -0.16
CA TYR A 273 32.01 6.22 0.21
C TYR A 273 32.87 6.13 -1.03
N LEU A 274 32.44 5.37 -2.04
CA LEU A 274 33.19 5.19 -3.29
C LEU A 274 33.28 6.49 -4.12
N ASP A 275 32.28 7.39 -4.05
CA ASP A 275 32.30 8.67 -4.75
C ASP A 275 33.44 9.59 -4.26
N THR A 276 33.91 9.40 -3.03
CA THR A 276 35.05 10.13 -2.44
C THR A 276 36.35 9.37 -2.53
N HIS A 277 36.31 8.10 -2.94
CA HIS A 277 37.46 7.22 -3.02
C HIS A 277 38.12 7.27 -4.40
N LYS A 278 39.45 7.06 -4.47
CA LYS A 278 40.14 7.06 -5.77
C LYS A 278 39.99 5.71 -6.46
N ALA A 279 39.71 5.74 -7.75
CA ALA A 279 39.70 4.53 -8.57
C ALA A 279 41.09 3.84 -8.52
N GLY A 280 41.10 2.53 -8.37
CA GLY A 280 42.31 1.73 -8.27
C GLY A 280 42.90 1.57 -6.86
N GLU A 281 42.42 2.30 -5.85
CA GLU A 281 42.77 2.07 -4.46
C GLU A 281 41.90 0.94 -3.87
N PRO A 282 42.52 -0.06 -3.18
CA PRO A 282 41.74 -1.17 -2.63
C PRO A 282 40.89 -0.75 -1.46
N VAL A 283 39.65 -1.26 -1.38
CA VAL A 283 38.69 -1.09 -0.28
C VAL A 283 38.40 -2.45 0.34
N THR A 284 38.33 -2.54 1.65
CA THR A 284 38.00 -3.78 2.35
C THR A 284 36.52 -3.77 2.76
N LEU A 285 35.73 -4.68 2.20
CA LEU A 285 34.34 -4.89 2.54
C LEU A 285 34.23 -5.98 3.62
N THR A 286 33.49 -5.69 4.70
CA THR A 286 33.07 -6.73 5.64
C THR A 286 31.76 -7.31 5.14
N VAL A 287 31.80 -8.58 4.73
CA VAL A 287 30.69 -9.28 4.08
C VAL A 287 30.19 -10.39 5.00
N LYS A 288 28.89 -10.46 5.23
CA LYS A 288 28.25 -11.62 5.85
C LYS A 288 27.65 -12.48 4.75
N ARG A 289 28.15 -13.72 4.66
CA ARG A 289 27.66 -14.76 3.76
C ARG A 289 27.21 -15.93 4.59
N ASP A 290 25.92 -16.26 4.54
CA ASP A 290 25.29 -17.23 5.43
C ASP A 290 25.53 -16.88 6.91
N GLN A 291 26.37 -17.64 7.62
CA GLN A 291 26.74 -17.39 9.03
C GLN A 291 28.21 -16.94 9.21
N GLU A 292 28.95 -16.80 8.11
CA GLU A 292 30.35 -16.41 8.14
C GLU A 292 30.51 -14.91 7.88
N THR A 293 31.52 -14.33 8.53
CA THR A 293 31.92 -12.94 8.26
C THR A 293 33.29 -12.99 7.55
N LEU A 294 33.30 -12.44 6.33
CA LEU A 294 34.45 -12.44 5.44
C LEU A 294 34.95 -11.01 5.22
N ALA A 295 36.24 -10.84 5.15
CA ALA A 295 36.87 -9.62 4.66
C ALA A 295 37.19 -9.79 3.16
N VAL A 296 36.55 -9.00 2.31
CA VAL A 296 36.70 -9.06 0.87
C VAL A 296 37.33 -7.76 0.38
N THR A 297 38.53 -7.84 -0.19
CA THR A 297 39.16 -6.64 -0.78
C THR A 297 38.74 -6.47 -2.23
N VAL A 298 38.21 -5.30 -2.54
CA VAL A 298 37.75 -4.93 -3.89
C VAL A 298 38.54 -3.71 -4.35
N ILE A 299 38.90 -3.66 -5.63
CA ILE A 299 39.56 -2.50 -6.23
C ILE A 299 38.53 -1.80 -7.13
N PRO A 300 37.91 -0.70 -6.68
CA PRO A 300 36.88 0.02 -7.45
C PRO A 300 37.46 0.54 -8.78
N GLN A 301 36.70 0.43 -9.85
CA GLN A 301 37.06 0.92 -11.19
C GLN A 301 35.99 1.87 -11.72
N VAL A 302 36.36 2.76 -12.61
CA VAL A 302 35.42 3.63 -13.32
C VAL A 302 34.90 2.86 -14.55
N PRO A 303 33.61 2.48 -14.59
CA PRO A 303 33.07 1.77 -15.74
C PRO A 303 32.96 2.66 -16.98
N GLU A 304 32.85 2.05 -18.16
CA GLU A 304 32.67 2.79 -19.41
C GLU A 304 31.40 3.64 -19.34
N GLY A 305 31.53 4.95 -19.58
CA GLY A 305 30.40 5.89 -19.56
C GLY A 305 30.01 6.45 -18.19
N ASP A 306 30.69 6.04 -17.10
CA ASP A 306 30.56 6.65 -15.77
C ASP A 306 31.77 7.57 -15.48
N SER A 307 31.63 8.45 -14.49
CA SER A 307 32.70 9.32 -13.99
C SER A 307 33.17 8.96 -12.59
N LYS A 308 32.56 7.96 -11.95
CA LYS A 308 32.75 7.61 -10.56
C LYS A 308 33.20 6.15 -10.38
N PRO A 309 34.02 5.87 -9.36
CA PRO A 309 34.42 4.50 -9.06
C PRO A 309 33.21 3.64 -8.65
N ARG A 310 33.16 2.42 -9.17
CA ARG A 310 32.13 1.42 -8.87
C ARG A 310 32.76 0.06 -8.65
N ILE A 311 32.06 -0.81 -7.93
CA ILE A 311 32.51 -2.20 -7.73
C ILE A 311 31.70 -3.19 -8.59
N GLY A 312 30.61 -2.75 -9.23
CA GLY A 312 29.83 -3.57 -10.14
C GLY A 312 28.88 -4.54 -9.45
N ILE A 313 28.04 -4.02 -8.55
CA ILE A 313 26.95 -4.75 -7.91
C ILE A 313 25.62 -4.04 -8.14
N LEU A 314 24.54 -4.80 -8.04
CA LEU A 314 23.17 -4.30 -7.93
C LEU A 314 22.65 -4.65 -6.54
N TRP A 315 22.00 -3.70 -5.87
CA TRP A 315 21.41 -3.91 -4.56
C TRP A 315 20.04 -4.58 -4.66
N ASP A 316 19.70 -5.38 -3.65
CA ASP A 316 18.32 -5.81 -3.41
C ASP A 316 17.59 -4.73 -2.59
N ASP A 317 16.73 -3.98 -3.25
CA ASP A 317 15.95 -2.89 -2.63
C ASP A 317 14.95 -3.39 -1.59
N ARG A 318 14.62 -4.68 -1.59
CA ARG A 318 13.72 -5.29 -0.60
C ARG A 318 14.39 -5.45 0.75
N GLY A 319 15.70 -5.61 0.76
CA GLY A 319 16.49 -5.83 1.98
C GLY A 319 16.13 -7.12 2.71
N LEU A 320 16.50 -7.19 3.97
CA LEU A 320 16.14 -8.32 4.82
C LEU A 320 14.68 -8.23 5.23
N THR A 321 14.02 -9.38 5.19
CA THR A 321 12.64 -9.54 5.68
C THR A 321 12.59 -10.53 6.82
N THR A 322 11.77 -10.23 7.82
CA THR A 322 11.52 -11.11 8.97
C THR A 322 10.05 -11.51 8.97
N LEU A 323 9.77 -12.79 9.23
CA LEU A 323 8.41 -13.27 9.37
C LEU A 323 7.87 -12.93 10.76
N VAL A 324 6.75 -12.20 10.81
CA VAL A 324 6.08 -11.82 12.06
C VAL A 324 4.65 -12.37 12.10
N HIS A 325 4.16 -12.67 13.29
CA HIS A 325 2.81 -13.15 13.56
C HIS A 325 2.03 -12.09 14.36
N PRO A 326 1.51 -11.05 13.70
CA PRO A 326 0.86 -9.94 14.39
C PRO A 326 -0.47 -10.36 15.00
N ASN A 327 -0.83 -9.76 16.15
CA ASN A 327 -2.11 -9.99 16.79
C ASN A 327 -3.27 -9.59 15.86
N PRO A 328 -4.26 -10.47 15.60
CA PRO A 328 -5.38 -10.20 14.68
C PRO A 328 -6.17 -8.95 15.06
N TRP A 329 -6.43 -8.75 16.35
CA TRP A 329 -7.16 -7.59 16.84
C TRP A 329 -6.39 -6.28 16.61
N GLU A 330 -5.09 -6.30 16.88
CA GLU A 330 -4.23 -5.12 16.64
C GLU A 330 -4.13 -4.77 15.16
N LEU A 331 -4.13 -5.76 14.25
CA LEU A 331 -4.17 -5.53 12.82
C LEU A 331 -5.45 -4.81 12.40
N VAL A 332 -6.61 -5.30 12.85
CA VAL A 332 -7.91 -4.69 12.51
C VAL A 332 -8.01 -3.29 13.10
N VAL A 333 -7.74 -3.13 14.40
CA VAL A 333 -7.80 -1.83 15.08
C VAL A 333 -6.78 -0.84 14.51
N GLY A 334 -5.57 -1.31 14.18
CA GLY A 334 -4.55 -0.50 13.53
C GLY A 334 -5.00 0.01 12.15
N SER A 335 -5.68 -0.85 11.37
CA SER A 335 -6.25 -0.49 10.07
C SER A 335 -7.38 0.53 10.22
N VAL A 336 -8.29 0.34 11.20
CA VAL A 336 -9.36 1.32 11.52
C VAL A 336 -8.76 2.69 11.87
N ARG A 337 -7.77 2.72 12.76
CA ARG A 337 -7.10 3.97 13.16
C ARG A 337 -6.42 4.65 11.97
N THR A 338 -5.70 3.88 11.16
CA THR A 338 -5.04 4.40 9.95
C THR A 338 -6.05 5.01 8.98
N MET A 339 -7.20 4.36 8.77
CA MET A 339 -8.26 4.88 7.90
C MET A 339 -8.85 6.18 8.43
N LEU A 340 -9.15 6.24 9.73
CA LEU A 340 -9.69 7.46 10.36
C LEU A 340 -8.68 8.62 10.29
N ASP A 341 -7.39 8.34 10.50
CA ASP A 341 -6.33 9.35 10.37
C ASP A 341 -6.19 9.85 8.93
N THR A 342 -6.29 8.94 7.96
CA THR A 342 -6.23 9.29 6.54
C THR A 342 -7.42 10.17 6.15
N LEU A 343 -8.64 9.82 6.57
CA LEU A 343 -9.82 10.65 6.34
C LEU A 343 -9.68 12.02 7.01
N SER A 344 -9.25 12.05 8.27
CA SER A 344 -9.00 13.32 8.98
C SER A 344 -8.00 14.19 8.22
N ALA A 345 -6.89 13.61 7.74
CA ALA A 345 -5.88 14.34 6.99
C ALA A 345 -6.41 14.85 5.63
N VAL A 346 -7.18 14.04 4.90
CA VAL A 346 -7.76 14.44 3.61
C VAL A 346 -8.73 15.62 3.77
N PHE A 347 -9.52 15.64 4.84
CA PHE A 347 -10.47 16.72 5.11
C PHE A 347 -9.85 17.94 5.78
N SER A 348 -8.62 17.85 6.32
CA SER A 348 -7.93 18.99 6.91
C SER A 348 -7.47 19.98 5.83
N PRO A 349 -7.82 21.29 5.95
CA PRO A 349 -7.34 22.32 5.03
C PRO A 349 -5.82 22.49 5.05
N ARG A 350 -5.19 22.25 6.20
CA ARG A 350 -3.74 22.44 6.43
C ARG A 350 -2.90 21.26 5.99
N SER A 351 -3.49 20.07 5.89
CA SER A 351 -2.79 18.85 5.49
C SER A 351 -2.36 18.91 4.02
N ASP A 352 -1.18 18.37 3.73
CA ASP A 352 -0.73 18.14 2.35
C ASP A 352 -1.36 16.90 1.72
N ILE A 353 -1.95 16.02 2.54
CA ILE A 353 -2.67 14.84 2.06
C ILE A 353 -4.03 15.28 1.52
N LYS A 354 -4.27 15.04 0.23
CA LYS A 354 -5.51 15.40 -0.47
C LYS A 354 -6.13 14.17 -1.11
N ALA A 355 -7.33 14.33 -1.60
CA ALA A 355 -8.09 13.25 -2.25
C ALA A 355 -7.33 12.56 -3.40
N GLU A 356 -6.45 13.28 -4.10
CA GLU A 356 -5.58 12.73 -5.15
C GLU A 356 -4.57 11.69 -4.65
N HIS A 357 -4.27 11.64 -3.35
CA HIS A 357 -3.34 10.69 -2.75
C HIS A 357 -4.00 9.35 -2.39
N LEU A 358 -5.32 9.26 -2.45
CA LEU A 358 -6.04 8.01 -2.27
C LEU A 358 -5.87 7.13 -3.51
N SER A 359 -5.90 5.82 -3.33
CA SER A 359 -5.85 4.85 -4.42
C SER A 359 -7.25 4.50 -4.88
N GLY A 360 -7.48 4.54 -6.18
CA GLY A 360 -8.68 4.03 -6.83
C GLY A 360 -8.58 2.52 -7.11
N PRO A 361 -9.56 1.94 -7.83
CA PRO A 361 -9.56 0.51 -8.16
C PRO A 361 -8.31 0.07 -8.91
N VAL A 362 -7.81 0.91 -9.83
CA VAL A 362 -6.58 0.61 -10.61
C VAL A 362 -5.37 0.61 -9.70
N GLY A 363 -5.27 1.58 -8.78
CA GLY A 363 -4.20 1.63 -7.80
C GLY A 363 -4.21 0.45 -6.83
N ILE A 364 -5.39 0.03 -6.36
CA ILE A 364 -5.56 -1.15 -5.50
C ILE A 364 -5.13 -2.43 -6.25
N MET A 365 -5.58 -2.61 -7.49
CA MET A 365 -5.17 -3.75 -8.32
C MET A 365 -3.65 -3.76 -8.55
N ARG A 366 -3.04 -2.58 -8.78
CA ARG A 366 -1.59 -2.45 -8.89
C ARG A 366 -0.88 -2.86 -7.60
N ILE A 367 -1.38 -2.45 -6.43
CA ILE A 367 -0.79 -2.86 -5.15
C ILE A 367 -0.80 -4.38 -5.03
N TYR A 368 -1.93 -5.03 -5.27
CA TYR A 368 -1.99 -6.50 -5.26
C TYR A 368 -1.04 -7.15 -6.25
N TYR A 369 -0.95 -6.61 -7.47
CA TYR A 369 -0.03 -7.10 -8.49
C TYR A 369 1.42 -7.06 -7.98
N LEU A 370 1.86 -5.92 -7.43
CA LEU A 370 3.20 -5.76 -6.87
C LEU A 370 3.46 -6.66 -5.66
N LEU A 371 2.44 -6.90 -4.84
CA LEU A 371 2.54 -7.84 -3.72
C LEU A 371 2.74 -9.27 -4.23
N PHE A 372 1.98 -9.73 -5.21
CA PHE A 372 2.10 -11.08 -5.79
C PHE A 372 3.42 -11.29 -6.59
N GLU A 373 4.07 -10.23 -7.06
CA GLU A 373 5.42 -10.33 -7.62
C GLU A 373 6.49 -10.67 -6.57
N SER A 374 6.22 -10.44 -5.30
CA SER A 374 7.12 -10.79 -4.20
C SER A 374 7.13 -12.31 -3.95
N PRO A 375 8.24 -12.91 -3.48
CA PRO A 375 8.33 -14.32 -3.11
C PRO A 375 7.25 -14.77 -2.10
N ASP A 376 6.91 -13.92 -1.12
CA ASP A 376 5.86 -14.15 -0.13
C ASP A 376 4.56 -13.39 -0.46
N GLY A 377 4.28 -13.17 -1.74
CA GLY A 377 3.22 -12.28 -2.22
C GLY A 377 1.84 -12.63 -1.70
N TRP A 378 1.50 -13.91 -1.62
CA TRP A 378 0.22 -14.37 -1.09
C TRP A 378 0.01 -13.98 0.39
N ARG A 379 1.06 -13.98 1.23
CA ARG A 379 1.00 -13.55 2.64
C ARG A 379 0.76 -12.05 2.74
N LEU A 380 1.46 -11.29 1.90
CA LEU A 380 1.30 -9.84 1.80
C LEU A 380 -0.08 -9.45 1.26
N ALA A 381 -0.57 -10.17 0.23
CA ALA A 381 -1.90 -9.98 -0.32
C ALA A 381 -3.00 -10.29 0.73
N LEU A 382 -2.84 -11.38 1.49
CA LEU A 382 -3.74 -11.72 2.59
C LEU A 382 -3.76 -10.62 3.67
N TRP A 383 -2.59 -10.12 4.06
CA TRP A 383 -2.48 -9.00 5.00
C TRP A 383 -3.11 -7.71 4.44
N PHE A 384 -2.86 -7.38 3.17
CA PHE A 384 -3.46 -6.20 2.54
C PHE A 384 -4.97 -6.32 2.43
N SER A 385 -5.50 -7.54 2.30
CA SER A 385 -6.95 -7.80 2.33
C SER A 385 -7.58 -7.43 3.67
N VAL A 386 -6.85 -7.53 4.79
CA VAL A 386 -7.34 -7.00 6.09
C VAL A 386 -7.57 -5.49 5.98
N VAL A 387 -6.56 -4.76 5.51
CA VAL A 387 -6.63 -3.30 5.36
C VAL A 387 -7.77 -2.90 4.42
N LEU A 388 -7.89 -3.59 3.28
CA LEU A 388 -8.89 -3.27 2.27
C LEU A 388 -10.31 -3.54 2.75
N ASN A 389 -10.56 -4.66 3.44
CA ASN A 389 -11.89 -4.97 3.99
C ASN A 389 -12.31 -4.01 5.12
N VAL A 390 -11.36 -3.61 5.97
CA VAL A 390 -11.61 -2.57 6.99
C VAL A 390 -11.96 -1.24 6.32
N ASN A 391 -11.21 -0.84 5.30
CA ASN A 391 -11.46 0.40 4.56
C ASN A 391 -12.83 0.34 3.85
N LEU A 392 -13.15 -0.78 3.20
CA LEU A 392 -14.45 -0.98 2.55
C LEU A 392 -15.61 -0.84 3.55
N ALA A 393 -15.50 -1.50 4.72
CA ALA A 393 -16.50 -1.41 5.75
C ALA A 393 -16.72 0.03 6.27
N LEU A 394 -15.62 0.75 6.54
CA LEU A 394 -15.69 2.12 7.07
C LEU A 394 -16.19 3.12 6.02
N LEU A 395 -15.72 2.99 4.77
CA LEU A 395 -16.19 3.87 3.68
C LEU A 395 -17.67 3.69 3.43
N ASN A 396 -18.17 2.45 3.41
CA ASN A 396 -19.60 2.18 3.21
C ASN A 396 -20.47 2.66 4.38
N LEU A 397 -19.90 2.86 5.57
CA LEU A 397 -20.63 3.47 6.70
C LEU A 397 -20.68 5.00 6.67
N LEU A 398 -20.00 5.65 5.71
CA LEU A 398 -20.12 7.11 5.57
C LEU A 398 -21.56 7.52 5.22
N PRO A 399 -22.06 8.66 5.74
CA PRO A 399 -23.43 9.12 5.52
C PRO A 399 -23.64 9.70 4.11
N ILE A 400 -23.25 8.96 3.09
CA ILE A 400 -23.33 9.34 1.68
C ILE A 400 -24.50 8.56 1.05
N PRO A 401 -25.47 9.20 0.37
CA PRO A 401 -26.74 8.59 -0.08
C PRO A 401 -26.62 7.34 -0.96
N VAL A 402 -25.47 7.09 -1.57
CA VAL A 402 -25.19 5.95 -2.46
C VAL A 402 -24.55 4.77 -1.69
N LEU A 403 -24.09 5.01 -0.46
CA LEU A 403 -23.42 4.02 0.40
C LEU A 403 -24.40 3.50 1.46
N ASP A 404 -24.06 2.39 2.10
CA ASP A 404 -24.89 1.77 3.15
C ASP A 404 -25.19 2.73 4.31
N GLY A 405 -24.20 3.54 4.71
CA GLY A 405 -24.37 4.59 5.72
C GLY A 405 -25.44 5.62 5.34
N GLY A 406 -25.58 5.92 4.05
CA GLY A 406 -26.67 6.78 3.55
C GLY A 406 -28.05 6.12 3.72
N HIS A 407 -28.16 4.82 3.49
CA HIS A 407 -29.40 4.07 3.74
C HIS A 407 -29.75 4.02 5.23
N ILE A 408 -28.74 3.92 6.11
CA ILE A 408 -28.93 4.00 7.57
C ILE A 408 -29.48 5.38 7.96
N VAL A 409 -28.85 6.45 7.48
CA VAL A 409 -29.30 7.83 7.74
C VAL A 409 -30.71 8.06 7.21
N LEU A 410 -31.01 7.58 6.00
CA LEU A 410 -32.35 7.64 5.42
C LEU A 410 -33.37 6.92 6.30
N ALA A 411 -33.09 5.70 6.76
CA ALA A 411 -33.98 4.94 7.62
C ALA A 411 -34.24 5.66 8.96
N ILE A 412 -33.22 6.30 9.54
CA ILE A 412 -33.35 7.12 10.75
C ILE A 412 -34.26 8.35 10.48
N ILE A 413 -34.04 9.07 9.38
CA ILE A 413 -34.88 10.22 9.00
C ILE A 413 -36.36 9.82 8.83
N GLU A 414 -36.62 8.70 8.15
CA GLU A 414 -37.97 8.16 7.96
C GLU A 414 -38.63 7.77 9.29
N ALA A 415 -37.83 7.14 10.22
CA ALA A 415 -38.32 6.79 11.55
C ALA A 415 -38.72 8.02 12.38
N VAL A 416 -37.88 9.08 12.36
CA VAL A 416 -38.14 10.32 13.10
C VAL A 416 -39.36 11.09 12.49
N ARG A 417 -39.42 11.17 11.16
CA ARG A 417 -40.50 11.86 10.45
C ARG A 417 -41.81 11.07 10.42
N ARG A 418 -41.77 9.77 10.72
CA ARG A 418 -42.91 8.82 10.59
C ARG A 418 -43.54 8.84 9.21
N ARG A 419 -42.82 9.21 8.20
CA ARG A 419 -43.27 9.28 6.79
C ARG A 419 -42.08 8.95 5.88
N PRO A 420 -42.26 8.16 4.83
CA PRO A 420 -41.20 7.86 3.86
C PRO A 420 -40.77 9.14 3.12
N VAL A 421 -39.50 9.17 2.74
CA VAL A 421 -38.95 10.18 1.84
C VAL A 421 -39.50 9.91 0.42
N SER A 422 -39.88 10.97 -0.32
CA SER A 422 -40.38 10.76 -1.66
C SER A 422 -39.36 10.15 -2.59
N ALA A 423 -39.75 9.13 -3.36
CA ALA A 423 -38.85 8.41 -4.28
C ALA A 423 -38.14 9.37 -5.25
N ARG A 424 -38.87 10.37 -5.80
CA ARG A 424 -38.30 11.37 -6.72
C ARG A 424 -37.17 12.21 -6.12
N VAL A 425 -37.25 12.57 -4.84
CA VAL A 425 -36.19 13.32 -4.16
C VAL A 425 -35.01 12.41 -3.94
N LEU A 426 -35.25 11.16 -3.50
CA LEU A 426 -34.24 10.20 -3.24
C LEU A 426 -33.44 9.84 -4.50
N GLU A 427 -34.12 9.54 -5.60
CA GLU A 427 -33.49 9.25 -6.91
C GLU A 427 -32.61 10.40 -7.40
N LYS A 428 -33.08 11.66 -7.28
CA LYS A 428 -32.27 12.81 -7.66
C LYS A 428 -31.03 12.98 -6.79
N VAL A 429 -31.15 12.80 -5.47
CA VAL A 429 -30.07 12.93 -4.54
C VAL A 429 -29.05 11.78 -4.76
N GLN A 430 -29.55 10.55 -4.85
CA GLN A 430 -28.68 9.40 -5.13
C GLN A 430 -27.99 9.52 -6.49
N GLY A 431 -28.71 9.92 -7.55
CA GLY A 431 -28.14 10.14 -8.87
C GLY A 431 -27.05 11.21 -8.88
N ALA A 432 -27.25 12.33 -8.18
CA ALA A 432 -26.24 13.37 -8.07
C ALA A 432 -24.98 12.89 -7.35
N PHE A 433 -25.14 12.17 -6.22
CA PHE A 433 -23.99 11.60 -5.50
C PHE A 433 -23.31 10.46 -6.27
N ALA A 434 -24.06 9.63 -7.00
CA ALA A 434 -23.49 8.60 -7.87
C ALA A 434 -22.62 9.23 -8.97
N MET A 435 -23.09 10.28 -9.63
CA MET A 435 -22.29 11.02 -10.62
C MET A 435 -21.03 11.64 -10.00
N LEU A 436 -21.13 12.20 -8.78
CA LEU A 436 -19.99 12.75 -8.06
C LEU A 436 -18.96 11.65 -7.75
N ILE A 437 -19.41 10.50 -7.25
CA ILE A 437 -18.52 9.35 -6.95
C ILE A 437 -17.89 8.82 -8.23
N ILE A 438 -18.64 8.65 -9.32
CA ILE A 438 -18.09 8.22 -10.61
C ILE A 438 -17.05 9.24 -11.11
N GLY A 439 -17.35 10.53 -11.06
CA GLY A 439 -16.39 11.58 -11.43
C GLY A 439 -15.13 11.55 -10.58
N TYR A 440 -15.28 11.35 -9.26
CA TYR A 440 -14.14 11.18 -8.36
C TYR A 440 -13.35 9.91 -8.65
N MET A 441 -14.01 8.78 -8.94
CA MET A 441 -13.35 7.54 -9.32
C MET A 441 -12.55 7.69 -10.62
N LEU A 442 -13.09 8.39 -11.62
CA LEU A 442 -12.39 8.71 -12.86
C LEU A 442 -11.17 9.62 -12.59
N TYR A 443 -11.34 10.62 -11.72
CA TYR A 443 -10.26 11.51 -11.29
C TYR A 443 -9.10 10.74 -10.63
N ILE A 444 -9.39 9.86 -9.68
CA ILE A 444 -8.34 9.05 -9.03
C ILE A 444 -7.70 8.07 -10.03
N THR A 445 -8.52 7.42 -10.86
CA THR A 445 -8.05 6.49 -11.88
C THR A 445 -7.07 7.17 -12.85
N PHE A 446 -7.32 8.44 -13.18
CA PHE A 446 -6.37 9.22 -13.98
C PHE A 446 -4.98 9.25 -13.32
N PHE A 447 -4.90 9.57 -12.03
CA PHE A 447 -3.62 9.57 -11.32
C PHE A 447 -3.03 8.17 -11.17
N ASP A 448 -3.85 7.15 -10.87
CA ASP A 448 -3.40 5.76 -10.80
C ASP A 448 -2.72 5.34 -12.10
N VAL A 449 -3.29 5.73 -13.27
CA VAL A 449 -2.76 5.42 -14.59
C VAL A 449 -1.51 6.26 -14.93
N VAL A 450 -1.50 7.54 -14.54
CA VAL A 450 -0.32 8.40 -14.75
C VAL A 450 0.90 7.90 -13.96
N ASP A 451 0.66 7.34 -12.79
CA ASP A 451 1.72 6.78 -11.92
C ASP A 451 2.17 5.38 -12.34
N LEU A 452 1.58 4.78 -13.39
CA LEU A 452 2.00 3.46 -13.88
C LEU A 452 3.38 3.54 -14.57
N PRO A 453 4.23 2.53 -14.38
CA PRO A 453 5.63 2.58 -14.81
C PRO A 453 5.84 2.64 -16.32
N TRP A 454 4.82 2.34 -17.17
CA TRP A 454 4.96 2.46 -18.62
C TRP A 454 5.13 3.90 -19.14
N ARG A 455 4.83 4.92 -18.33
CA ARG A 455 5.12 6.33 -18.66
C ARG A 455 6.47 6.81 -18.14
N ARG A 456 7.05 6.10 -17.18
CA ARG A 456 8.48 6.26 -16.97
C ARG A 456 9.13 5.58 -18.18
N ALA A 457 9.89 6.35 -18.97
CA ALA A 457 10.87 5.73 -19.88
C ALA A 457 11.50 4.58 -19.07
N PRO A 458 11.60 3.35 -19.61
CA PRO A 458 12.26 2.28 -18.89
C PRO A 458 13.47 2.92 -18.27
N GLU A 459 13.57 2.89 -16.92
CA GLU A 459 14.81 3.32 -16.28
C GLU A 459 15.88 2.65 -17.11
N PRO A 460 16.77 3.42 -17.75
CA PRO A 460 17.71 2.84 -18.68
C PRO A 460 18.26 1.65 -17.93
N SER A 461 17.96 0.46 -18.43
CA SER A 461 18.31 -0.84 -17.81
C SER A 461 19.67 -0.60 -17.24
N ALA A 462 19.79 -0.62 -15.88
CA ALA A 462 20.93 -0.06 -15.15
C ALA A 462 22.15 -0.30 -16.04
N PRO A 463 22.78 0.75 -16.60
CA PRO A 463 23.60 0.64 -17.79
C PRO A 463 24.49 -0.55 -17.53
N GLU A 464 24.50 -1.54 -18.43
CA GLU A 464 25.36 -2.71 -18.23
C GLU A 464 26.71 -2.13 -17.95
N LEU A 465 27.05 -2.05 -16.64
CA LEU A 465 28.32 -1.48 -16.25
C LEU A 465 29.40 -2.34 -16.90
N LYS A 466 29.95 -1.86 -18.00
CA LYS A 466 31.03 -2.53 -18.69
C LYS A 466 32.34 -2.13 -18.03
N PHE A 467 32.97 -3.10 -17.43
CA PHE A 467 34.31 -2.94 -16.91
C PHE A 467 35.29 -3.45 -17.98
N SER A 468 36.25 -2.62 -18.35
CA SER A 468 37.33 -3.06 -19.24
C SER A 468 38.20 -4.06 -18.45
N PRO A 469 38.47 -5.27 -18.98
CA PRO A 469 39.36 -6.22 -18.31
C PRO A 469 40.71 -5.53 -18.10
N ASP A 470 41.14 -5.48 -16.85
CA ASP A 470 42.43 -4.90 -16.48
C ASP A 470 43.56 -5.74 -17.10
N LYS A 471 44.30 -5.14 -18.04
CA LYS A 471 45.43 -5.83 -18.72
C LYS A 471 46.62 -6.13 -17.80
N THR A 472 46.53 -5.79 -16.51
CA THR A 472 47.63 -5.83 -15.55
C THR A 472 47.50 -6.91 -14.47
N THR A 473 46.43 -7.68 -14.40
CA THR A 473 46.27 -8.74 -13.41
C THR A 473 46.81 -10.08 -14.01
N PRO A 474 47.90 -10.64 -13.51
CA PRO A 474 48.34 -11.98 -13.92
C PRO A 474 47.29 -13.00 -13.47
N ALA A 475 46.97 -13.96 -14.37
CA ALA A 475 46.04 -15.04 -14.06
C ALA A 475 46.46 -15.77 -12.77
N PRO A 476 45.48 -16.15 -11.90
CA PRO A 476 45.81 -16.92 -10.72
C PRO A 476 46.44 -18.25 -11.14
N THR A 477 47.69 -18.47 -10.75
CA THR A 477 48.31 -19.77 -10.87
C THR A 477 47.58 -20.71 -9.90
N VAL A 478 46.83 -21.64 -10.45
CA VAL A 478 46.22 -22.75 -9.72
C VAL A 478 47.33 -23.68 -9.31
N PRO A 479 47.50 -24.06 -8.04
CA PRO A 479 48.42 -25.09 -7.59
C PRO A 479 47.94 -26.50 -7.96
#